data_db3532d1ecfeb2a60574299d21c91fdf
#
_entry.id   db3532d1ecfeb2a60574299d21c91fdf
#
_cell.length_a   1.000
_cell.length_b   1.000
_cell.length_c   1.000
_cell.angle_alpha   90.00
_cell.angle_beta   90.00
_cell.angle_gamma   90.00
#
_symmetry.space_group_name_H-M   'P 1'
#
loop_
_entity.id
_entity.type
_entity.pdbx_description
1 polymer ?
#
loop_
_entity_poly.entity_id
_entity_poly.type
_entity_poly.pdbx_seq_one_letter_code
_entity_poly.pdbx_strand_id
1 'polypeptide(L)'
;MISDGNGMPLRFSSTGAKGDERKQLVTLVDQLPSIKKIHFFYADKGYDAHWIHLYLAKKNWYPVIPRRKFSSSPKVQVSPIFKRLNCRWKIERTFAWIKRKYRRIQSRWERKMCYWEGFIAFAMIMLWVGRLEG
;
A
#
# COMPACT_ATOMS: atom_id res chain seq x y z
N MET A 1 -3.60 1.59 1.26
CA MET A 1 -2.56 1.69 2.30
C MET A 1 -1.21 1.30 1.71
N ILE A 2 -0.14 2.00 2.09
CA ILE A 2 1.26 1.63 1.80
C ILE A 2 1.91 1.21 3.11
N SER A 3 2.72 0.15 3.09
CA SER A 3 3.52 -0.33 4.22
C SER A 3 4.99 -0.45 3.82
N ASP A 4 5.87 -0.48 4.81
CA ASP A 4 7.27 -0.82 4.61
C ASP A 4 7.46 -2.33 4.31
N GLY A 5 8.73 -2.74 4.12
CA GLY A 5 9.10 -4.14 3.87
C GLY A 5 8.79 -5.11 5.03
N ASN A 6 8.49 -4.62 6.21
CA ASN A 6 8.08 -5.41 7.38
C ASN A 6 6.56 -5.47 7.57
N GLY A 7 5.81 -4.74 6.75
CA GLY A 7 4.36 -4.63 6.83
C GLY A 7 3.87 -3.49 7.74
N MET A 8 4.78 -2.64 8.25
CA MET A 8 4.39 -1.50 9.08
C MET A 8 3.73 -0.42 8.21
N PRO A 9 2.56 0.11 8.59
CA PRO A 9 1.83 1.06 7.77
C PRO A 9 2.53 2.41 7.72
N LEU A 10 2.73 2.94 6.52
CA LEU A 10 3.34 4.27 6.28
C LEU A 10 2.30 5.32 5.94
N ARG A 11 1.37 5.00 5.05
CA ARG A 11 0.30 5.88 4.58
C ARG A 11 -0.96 5.10 4.27
N PHE A 12 -2.09 5.72 4.47
CA PHE A 12 -3.37 5.17 4.03
C PHE A 12 -4.23 6.26 3.38
N SER A 13 -5.16 5.81 2.58
CA SER A 13 -6.24 6.64 2.04
C SER A 13 -7.50 5.79 2.00
N SER A 14 -8.63 6.40 2.24
CA SER A 14 -9.94 5.79 2.08
C SER A 14 -10.67 6.44 0.90
N THR A 15 -11.44 5.64 0.20
CA THR A 15 -12.29 6.10 -0.89
C THR A 15 -13.69 5.54 -0.72
N GLY A 16 -14.68 6.22 -1.28
CA GLY A 16 -15.99 5.62 -1.46
C GLY A 16 -15.93 4.41 -2.41
N ALA A 17 -16.99 3.59 -2.40
CA ALA A 17 -17.06 2.36 -3.19
C ALA A 17 -16.81 2.53 -4.71
N LYS A 18 -17.01 3.74 -5.25
CA LYS A 18 -16.75 4.10 -6.66
C LYS A 18 -15.40 4.79 -6.88
N GLY A 19 -14.56 4.88 -5.86
CA GLY A 19 -13.26 5.55 -5.94
C GLY A 19 -12.26 4.80 -6.84
N ASP A 20 -11.45 5.56 -7.58
CA ASP A 20 -10.38 5.00 -8.42
C ASP A 20 -9.15 4.71 -7.54
N GLU A 21 -8.93 3.44 -7.21
CA GLU A 21 -7.81 2.99 -6.39
C GLU A 21 -6.44 3.33 -7.00
N ARG A 22 -6.35 3.41 -8.33
CA ARG A 22 -5.10 3.75 -9.02
C ARG A 22 -4.71 5.20 -8.83
N LYS A 23 -5.69 6.11 -8.83
CA LYS A 23 -5.45 7.53 -8.51
C LYS A 23 -5.03 7.70 -7.05
N GLN A 24 -5.61 6.91 -6.15
CA GLN A 24 -5.21 6.92 -4.74
C GLN A 24 -3.76 6.47 -4.52
N LEU A 25 -3.24 5.57 -5.36
CA LEU A 25 -1.83 5.18 -5.30
C LEU A 25 -0.92 6.39 -5.52
N VAL A 26 -1.22 7.24 -6.50
CA VAL A 26 -0.46 8.48 -6.76
C VAL A 26 -0.42 9.36 -5.54
N THR A 27 -1.60 9.67 -4.97
CA THR A 27 -1.73 10.49 -3.76
C THR A 27 -0.92 9.94 -2.59
N LEU A 28 -0.95 8.62 -2.39
CA LEU A 28 -0.21 7.98 -1.30
C LEU A 28 1.30 8.00 -1.53
N VAL A 29 1.76 7.79 -2.76
CA VAL A 29 3.19 7.82 -3.11
C VAL A 29 3.75 9.24 -3.02
N ASP A 30 2.97 10.26 -3.40
CA ASP A 30 3.39 11.66 -3.29
C ASP A 30 3.58 12.12 -1.84
N GLN A 31 2.90 11.48 -0.89
CA GLN A 31 3.06 11.73 0.54
C GLN A 31 4.27 11.02 1.16
N LEU A 32 4.94 10.13 0.42
CA LEU A 32 6.16 9.49 0.90
C LEU A 32 7.35 10.45 0.75
N PRO A 33 8.36 10.34 1.63
CA PRO A 33 9.57 11.14 1.49
C PRO A 33 10.28 10.82 0.16
N SER A 34 10.92 11.83 -0.42
CA SER A 34 11.73 11.64 -1.63
C SER A 34 12.89 10.69 -1.33
N ILE A 35 13.09 9.73 -2.20
CA ILE A 35 14.15 8.72 -2.06
C ILE A 35 15.23 8.93 -3.12
N LYS A 36 16.50 8.89 -2.68
CA LYS A 36 17.67 9.03 -3.57
C LYS A 36 18.09 7.72 -4.22
N LYS A 37 17.84 6.59 -3.54
CA LYS A 37 18.17 5.24 -4.04
C LYS A 37 16.93 4.57 -4.59
N ILE A 38 17.12 3.65 -5.56
CA ILE A 38 16.02 2.84 -6.09
C ILE A 38 15.55 1.84 -5.04
N HIS A 39 14.25 1.84 -4.79
CA HIS A 39 13.58 0.87 -3.92
C HIS A 39 12.52 0.09 -4.70
N PHE A 40 12.23 -1.12 -4.27
CA PHE A 40 11.18 -1.94 -4.87
C PHE A 40 9.81 -1.55 -4.33
N PHE A 41 8.85 -1.41 -5.26
CA PHE A 41 7.45 -1.11 -4.94
C PHE A 41 6.58 -2.29 -5.36
N TYR A 42 6.08 -3.03 -4.39
CA TYR A 42 5.22 -4.19 -4.60
C TYR A 42 3.75 -3.77 -4.58
N ALA A 43 3.00 -4.13 -5.63
CA ALA A 43 1.57 -3.90 -5.68
C ALA A 43 0.82 -5.06 -6.34
N ASP A 44 -0.50 -5.10 -6.20
CA ASP A 44 -1.36 -6.10 -6.81
C ASP A 44 -1.45 -5.87 -8.34
N LYS A 45 -1.80 -6.93 -9.09
CA LYS A 45 -2.09 -6.89 -10.52
C LYS A 45 -3.16 -5.84 -10.91
N GLY A 46 -3.98 -5.40 -9.96
CA GLY A 46 -4.91 -4.29 -10.12
C GLY A 46 -4.23 -3.00 -10.57
N TYR A 47 -2.99 -2.80 -10.15
CA TYR A 47 -2.17 -1.62 -10.44
C TYR A 47 -1.30 -1.78 -11.70
N ASP A 48 -1.41 -2.89 -12.44
CA ASP A 48 -0.67 -3.09 -13.70
C ASP A 48 -1.24 -2.20 -14.81
N ALA A 49 -0.68 -0.98 -14.91
CA ALA A 49 -0.96 -0.01 -15.93
C ALA A 49 0.32 0.72 -16.31
N HIS A 50 0.53 0.95 -17.62
CA HIS A 50 1.76 1.55 -18.15
C HIS A 50 2.12 2.87 -17.47
N TRP A 51 1.15 3.76 -17.29
CA TRP A 51 1.35 5.05 -16.65
C TRP A 51 1.78 4.94 -15.16
N ILE A 52 1.32 3.90 -14.44
CA ILE A 52 1.75 3.64 -13.05
C ILE A 52 3.21 3.23 -13.02
N HIS A 53 3.65 2.35 -13.92
CA HIS A 53 5.05 1.96 -14.02
C HIS A 53 5.96 3.17 -14.30
N LEU A 54 5.57 4.03 -15.23
CA LEU A 54 6.31 5.27 -15.53
C LEU A 54 6.33 6.23 -14.34
N TYR A 55 5.19 6.41 -13.68
CA TYR A 55 5.07 7.28 -12.52
C TYR A 55 5.99 6.81 -11.37
N LEU A 56 5.95 5.53 -11.03
CA LEU A 56 6.80 4.96 -9.98
C LEU A 56 8.29 5.09 -10.33
N ALA A 57 8.67 4.80 -11.58
CA ALA A 57 10.05 4.93 -12.04
C ALA A 57 10.58 6.37 -11.89
N LYS A 58 9.77 7.38 -12.23
CA LYS A 58 10.12 8.81 -12.02
C LYS A 58 10.38 9.17 -10.55
N LYS A 59 9.83 8.40 -9.61
CA LYS A 59 9.98 8.60 -8.17
C LYS A 59 11.06 7.69 -7.55
N ASN A 60 11.90 7.04 -8.35
CA ASN A 60 12.90 6.06 -7.94
C ASN A 60 12.31 4.79 -7.30
N TRP A 61 11.06 4.46 -7.61
CA TRP A 61 10.43 3.20 -7.23
C TRP A 61 10.47 2.21 -8.40
N TYR A 62 11.06 1.03 -8.18
CA TYR A 62 11.04 -0.06 -9.16
C TYR A 62 9.75 -0.88 -8.98
N PRO A 63 8.80 -0.82 -9.93
CA PRO A 63 7.50 -1.47 -9.77
C PRO A 63 7.62 -2.99 -9.91
N VAL A 64 7.21 -3.73 -8.89
CA VAL A 64 7.09 -5.19 -8.87
C VAL A 64 5.61 -5.55 -8.83
N ILE A 65 4.94 -5.47 -9.98
CA ILE A 65 3.50 -5.64 -10.14
C ILE A 65 3.24 -6.83 -11.06
N PRO A 66 2.45 -7.84 -10.62
CA PRO A 66 2.09 -8.97 -11.48
C PRO A 66 1.32 -8.51 -12.71
N ARG A 67 1.67 -9.05 -13.89
CA ARG A 67 1.07 -8.66 -15.15
C ARG A 67 -0.37 -9.18 -15.30
N ARG A 68 -1.25 -8.35 -15.87
CA ARG A 68 -2.55 -8.77 -16.36
C ARG A 68 -2.41 -9.51 -17.70
N LYS A 69 -3.32 -10.42 -18.03
CA LYS A 69 -3.30 -11.18 -19.30
C LYS A 69 -3.26 -10.27 -20.57
N PHE A 70 -3.94 -9.12 -20.51
CA PHE A 70 -4.09 -8.16 -21.62
C PHE A 70 -3.47 -6.79 -21.27
N SER A 71 -2.33 -6.76 -20.60
CA SER A 71 -1.67 -5.52 -20.22
C SER A 71 -0.75 -5.04 -21.34
N SER A 72 -0.84 -3.73 -21.65
CA SER A 72 0.10 -3.02 -22.50
C SER A 72 1.37 -2.58 -21.75
N SER A 73 1.46 -2.84 -20.45
CA SER A 73 2.61 -2.48 -19.64
C SER A 73 3.87 -3.17 -20.11
N PRO A 74 5.06 -2.51 -20.02
CA PRO A 74 6.32 -3.12 -20.40
C PRO A 74 6.58 -4.41 -19.60
N LYS A 75 7.19 -5.39 -20.25
CA LYS A 75 7.62 -6.63 -19.58
C LYS A 75 8.81 -6.28 -18.68
N VAL A 76 8.54 -5.98 -17.42
CA VAL A 76 9.60 -5.90 -16.42
C VAL A 76 10.06 -7.32 -16.11
N GLN A 77 11.26 -7.67 -16.50
CA GLN A 77 11.87 -8.96 -16.13
C GLN A 77 12.25 -8.88 -14.65
N VAL A 78 11.33 -9.32 -13.82
CA VAL A 78 11.61 -9.46 -12.38
C VAL A 78 12.42 -10.74 -12.20
N SER A 79 13.62 -10.62 -11.63
CA SER A 79 14.45 -11.79 -11.29
C SER A 79 13.63 -12.83 -10.50
N PRO A 80 13.86 -14.14 -10.72
CA PRO A 80 13.20 -15.21 -9.96
C PRO A 80 13.28 -15.04 -8.43
N ILE A 81 14.35 -14.42 -7.93
CA ILE A 81 14.51 -14.08 -6.52
C ILE A 81 13.39 -13.17 -6.02
N PHE A 82 13.00 -12.17 -6.81
CA PHE A 82 11.91 -11.24 -6.45
C PHE A 82 10.52 -11.86 -6.54
N LYS A 83 10.31 -12.87 -7.40
CA LYS A 83 9.07 -13.65 -7.42
C LYS A 83 8.84 -14.43 -6.12
N ARG A 84 9.90 -14.86 -5.44
CA ARG A 84 9.84 -15.57 -4.13
C ARG A 84 9.54 -14.62 -2.96
N LEU A 85 9.85 -13.34 -3.08
CA LEU A 85 9.52 -12.33 -2.07
C LEU A 85 8.04 -11.92 -2.22
N ASN A 86 7.14 -12.85 -1.97
CA ASN A 86 5.71 -12.55 -1.93
C ASN A 86 5.41 -11.68 -0.69
N CYS A 87 5.69 -10.37 -0.81
CA CYS A 87 5.50 -9.41 0.27
C CYS A 87 4.03 -9.04 0.51
N ARG A 88 3.13 -9.50 -0.36
CA ARG A 88 1.70 -9.16 -0.30
C ARG A 88 1.04 -9.58 1.01
N TRP A 89 1.36 -10.75 1.52
CA TRP A 89 0.83 -11.24 2.79
C TRP A 89 1.13 -10.31 3.98
N LYS A 90 2.20 -9.51 3.91
CA LYS A 90 2.58 -8.59 4.98
C LYS A 90 1.56 -7.47 5.16
N ILE A 91 1.08 -6.89 4.07
CA ILE A 91 0.04 -5.86 4.13
C ILE A 91 -1.32 -6.45 4.54
N GLU A 92 -1.64 -7.66 4.06
CA GLU A 92 -2.84 -8.40 4.47
C GLU A 92 -2.80 -8.72 5.97
N ARG A 93 -1.66 -9.14 6.48
CA ARG A 93 -1.41 -9.35 7.91
C ARG A 93 -1.62 -8.08 8.73
N THR A 94 -1.11 -6.95 8.25
CA THR A 94 -1.28 -5.66 8.92
C THR A 94 -2.75 -5.26 8.99
N PHE A 95 -3.50 -5.42 7.92
CA PHE A 95 -4.96 -5.22 7.95
C PHE A 95 -5.66 -6.16 8.93
N ALA A 96 -5.28 -7.43 8.96
CA ALA A 96 -5.85 -8.40 9.91
C ALA A 96 -5.55 -8.00 11.37
N TRP A 97 -4.33 -7.53 11.67
CA TRP A 97 -3.97 -7.04 13.00
C TRP A 97 -4.79 -5.82 13.41
N ILE A 98 -4.89 -4.82 12.52
CA ILE A 98 -5.68 -3.62 12.77
C ILE A 98 -7.14 -4.00 13.05
N LYS A 99 -7.76 -4.81 12.21
CA LYS A 99 -9.16 -5.23 12.37
C LYS A 99 -9.39 -6.03 13.65
N ARG A 100 -8.49 -6.96 13.99
CA ARG A 100 -8.61 -7.79 15.19
C ARG A 100 -8.42 -7.00 16.48
N LYS A 101 -7.45 -6.09 16.53
CA LYS A 101 -7.14 -5.29 17.72
C LYS A 101 -8.15 -4.16 17.92
N TYR A 102 -8.65 -3.59 16.83
CA TYR A 102 -9.54 -2.43 16.85
C TYR A 102 -10.86 -2.74 16.15
N ARG A 103 -11.81 -3.32 16.88
CA ARG A 103 -13.11 -3.79 16.34
C ARG A 103 -13.92 -2.70 15.64
N ARG A 104 -13.79 -1.44 16.05
CA ARG A 104 -14.44 -0.29 15.43
C ARG A 104 -14.05 -0.07 13.97
N ILE A 105 -12.85 -0.50 13.59
CA ILE A 105 -12.37 -0.39 12.20
C ILE A 105 -12.98 -1.47 11.31
N GLN A 106 -13.34 -2.61 11.88
CA GLN A 106 -13.96 -3.72 11.13
C GLN A 106 -15.36 -3.37 10.63
N SER A 107 -16.13 -2.67 11.44
CA SER A 107 -17.50 -2.22 11.11
C SER A 107 -17.52 -0.70 11.21
N ARG A 108 -17.77 -0.05 10.08
CA ARG A 108 -17.86 1.41 10.05
C ARG A 108 -19.18 1.86 10.67
N TRP A 109 -19.11 2.41 11.87
CA TRP A 109 -20.22 3.01 12.59
C TRP A 109 -20.33 4.52 12.36
N GLU A 110 -19.23 5.15 11.99
CA GLU A 110 -19.15 6.60 11.82
C GLU A 110 -19.81 7.03 10.50
N ARG A 111 -20.74 7.98 10.59
CA ARG A 111 -21.38 8.58 9.42
C ARG A 111 -20.39 9.40 8.60
N LYS A 112 -19.51 10.16 9.27
CA LYS A 112 -18.48 10.97 8.60
C LYS A 112 -17.20 10.17 8.39
N MET A 113 -16.66 10.20 7.17
CA MET A 113 -15.46 9.48 6.78
C MET A 113 -14.24 9.91 7.61
N CYS A 114 -14.12 11.22 7.91
CA CYS A 114 -12.98 11.75 8.67
C CYS A 114 -12.84 11.14 10.06
N TYR A 115 -13.92 10.80 10.74
CA TYR A 115 -13.84 10.13 12.03
C TYR A 115 -13.32 8.70 11.90
N TRP A 116 -13.78 7.97 10.90
CA TRP A 116 -13.29 6.62 10.62
C TRP A 116 -11.82 6.62 10.22
N GLU A 117 -11.39 7.59 9.40
CA GLU A 117 -9.98 7.81 9.06
C GLU A 117 -9.14 8.14 10.30
N GLY A 118 -9.67 8.94 11.22
CA GLY A 118 -9.02 9.20 12.52
C GLY A 118 -8.77 7.94 13.33
N PHE A 119 -9.73 7.00 13.38
CA PHE A 119 -9.54 5.70 14.04
C PHE A 119 -8.47 4.84 13.35
N ILE A 120 -8.42 4.84 12.02
CA ILE A 120 -7.36 4.12 11.29
C ILE A 120 -6.01 4.74 11.60
N ALA A 121 -5.89 6.07 11.54
CA ALA A 121 -4.65 6.78 11.85
C ALA A 121 -4.16 6.46 13.27
N PHE A 122 -5.06 6.51 14.24
CA PHE A 122 -4.75 6.15 15.62
C PHE A 122 -4.26 4.69 15.74
N ALA A 123 -4.95 3.75 15.09
CA ALA A 123 -4.55 2.35 15.10
C ALA A 123 -3.16 2.13 14.47
N MET A 124 -2.83 2.88 13.41
CA MET A 124 -1.50 2.83 12.79
C MET A 124 -0.42 3.35 13.76
N ILE A 125 -0.69 4.47 14.46
CA ILE A 125 0.23 5.01 15.48
C ILE A 125 0.46 3.98 16.57
N MET A 126 -0.60 3.35 17.09
CA MET A 126 -0.49 2.33 18.13
C MET A 126 0.28 1.08 17.69
N LEU A 127 0.23 0.71 16.40
CA LEU A 127 1.09 -0.35 15.85
C LEU A 127 2.57 0.05 15.89
N TRP A 128 2.88 1.30 15.53
CA TRP A 128 4.25 1.80 15.58
C TRP A 128 4.78 1.89 17.02
N VAL A 129 3.98 2.42 17.95
CA VAL A 129 4.35 2.46 19.39
C VAL A 129 4.67 1.05 19.88
N GLY A 130 3.79 0.08 19.68
CA GLY A 130 4.04 -1.30 20.11
C GLY A 130 5.24 -1.96 19.41
N ARG A 131 5.67 -1.45 18.25
CA ARG A 131 6.89 -1.93 17.59
C ARG A 131 8.17 -1.31 18.17
N LEU A 132 8.08 -0.07 18.68
CA LEU A 132 9.22 0.64 19.27
C LEU A 132 9.47 0.21 20.73
N GLU A 133 8.44 -0.26 21.42
CA GLU A 133 8.53 -0.72 22.81
C GLU A 133 8.93 -2.20 22.95
N GLY A 134 8.86 -3.00 21.91
CA GLY A 134 9.13 -4.45 21.90
C GLY A 134 10.21 -4.85 20.94
#